data_5da56047ba86081820bfee64bab758dc
#
_entry.id   5da56047ba86081820bfee64bab758dc
#
_cell.length_a   1.000
_cell.length_b   1.000
_cell.length_c   1.000
_cell.angle_alpha   90.00
_cell.angle_beta   90.00
_cell.angle_gamma   90.00
#
_symmetry.space_group_name_H-M   'P 1'
#
loop_
_entity.id
_entity.type
_entity.pdbx_description
1 polymer ?
#
loop_
_entity_poly.entity_id
_entity_poly.type
_entity_poly.pdbx_seq_one_letter_code
_entity_poly.pdbx_strand_id
1 'polypeptide(L)'
;MVRNAHEVLTNDPEFKKLYEEYKKSGYKLKDDPRITRVGRFIRKYSLDEVPQFLNVLRGEMSIVGPRAYYPDELRDQQKKYPSTQGCDKIVLSVKPGITGVWQVSGRSGINFDKRIQLDAEYAARRNILYDIYIIIRTPQAMLSGM
;
A
#
# COMPACT_ATOMS: atom_id res chain seq x y z
N MET A 1 -7.23 12.77 -7.73
CA MET A 1 -7.47 12.02 -8.98
C MET A 1 -8.60 12.66 -9.74
N VAL A 2 -8.63 12.51 -11.08
CA VAL A 2 -9.77 12.90 -11.89
C VAL A 2 -10.99 12.05 -11.54
N ARG A 3 -12.19 12.60 -11.79
CA ARG A 3 -13.44 11.86 -11.62
C ARG A 3 -13.44 10.66 -12.58
N ASN A 4 -13.91 9.49 -12.14
CA ASN A 4 -13.91 8.23 -12.92
C ASN A 4 -12.51 7.72 -13.32
N ALA A 5 -11.50 7.97 -12.50
CA ALA A 5 -10.11 7.59 -12.78
C ALA A 5 -9.89 6.10 -13.12
N HIS A 6 -10.75 5.21 -12.62
CA HIS A 6 -10.69 3.78 -12.94
C HIS A 6 -11.28 3.49 -14.32
N GLU A 7 -12.43 4.06 -14.65
CA GLU A 7 -13.09 3.90 -15.95
C GLU A 7 -12.24 4.46 -17.11
N VAL A 8 -11.56 5.59 -16.87
CA VAL A 8 -10.63 6.17 -17.83
C VAL A 8 -9.52 5.20 -18.21
N LEU A 9 -8.98 4.45 -17.24
CA LEU A 9 -7.92 3.48 -17.50
C LEU A 9 -8.40 2.18 -18.15
N THR A 10 -9.65 1.76 -17.84
CA THR A 10 -10.18 0.47 -18.31
C THR A 10 -10.88 0.55 -19.66
N ASN A 11 -11.54 1.66 -19.94
CA ASN A 11 -12.46 1.78 -21.08
C ASN A 11 -11.92 2.63 -22.24
N ASP A 12 -10.87 3.44 -22.00
CA ASP A 12 -10.30 4.28 -23.06
C ASP A 12 -9.18 3.53 -23.78
N PRO A 13 -9.31 3.32 -25.11
CA PRO A 13 -8.29 2.62 -25.92
C PRO A 13 -6.91 3.27 -25.86
N GLU A 14 -6.84 4.59 -25.68
CA GLU A 14 -5.58 5.34 -25.57
C GLU A 14 -4.79 4.94 -24.31
N PHE A 15 -5.49 4.54 -23.24
CA PHE A 15 -4.87 4.14 -21.97
C PHE A 15 -4.68 2.63 -21.81
N LYS A 16 -5.00 1.81 -22.81
CA LYS A 16 -4.87 0.36 -22.73
C LYS A 16 -3.43 -0.09 -22.41
N LYS A 17 -2.43 0.50 -23.07
CA LYS A 17 -1.01 0.22 -22.79
C LYS A 17 -0.62 0.64 -21.37
N LEU A 18 -1.13 1.78 -20.92
CA LEU A 18 -0.89 2.29 -19.58
C LEU A 18 -1.54 1.40 -18.50
N TYR A 19 -2.68 0.79 -18.82
CA TYR A 19 -3.35 -0.17 -17.94
C TYR A 19 -2.56 -1.47 -17.80
N GLU A 20 -1.96 -1.96 -18.88
CA GLU A 20 -1.07 -3.12 -18.84
C GLU A 20 0.20 -2.82 -18.02
N GLU A 21 0.79 -1.63 -18.21
CA GLU A 21 1.93 -1.17 -17.42
C GLU A 21 1.57 -1.04 -15.92
N TYR A 22 0.40 -0.48 -15.64
CA TYR A 22 -0.15 -0.37 -14.27
C TYR A 22 -0.26 -1.74 -13.59
N LYS A 23 -0.77 -2.77 -14.29
CA LYS A 23 -0.83 -4.14 -13.76
C LYS A 23 0.57 -4.75 -13.57
N LYS A 24 1.46 -4.59 -14.56
CA LYS A 24 2.83 -5.12 -14.50
C LYS A 24 3.67 -4.48 -13.38
N SER A 25 3.47 -3.20 -13.11
CA SER A 25 4.20 -2.44 -12.08
C SER A 25 3.61 -2.57 -10.66
N GLY A 26 2.74 -3.57 -10.44
CA GLY A 26 2.12 -3.80 -9.12
C GLY A 26 1.12 -2.71 -8.74
N TYR A 27 0.31 -2.31 -9.70
CA TYR A 27 -0.74 -1.28 -9.54
C TYR A 27 -0.22 0.11 -9.21
N LYS A 28 0.99 0.44 -9.69
CA LYS A 28 1.59 1.77 -9.55
C LYS A 28 2.08 2.27 -10.91
N LEU A 29 1.86 3.55 -11.19
CA LEU A 29 2.46 4.25 -12.32
C LEU A 29 3.37 5.34 -11.79
N LYS A 30 4.56 5.48 -12.38
CA LYS A 30 5.52 6.53 -12.04
C LYS A 30 4.96 7.90 -12.42
N ASP A 31 4.39 8.00 -13.62
CA ASP A 31 3.69 9.18 -14.10
C ASP A 31 2.24 8.82 -14.43
N ASP A 32 1.36 8.99 -13.45
CA ASP A 32 -0.06 8.67 -13.57
C ASP A 32 -0.83 9.91 -14.08
N PRO A 33 -1.33 9.90 -15.33
CA PRO A 33 -2.04 11.04 -15.93
C PRO A 33 -3.34 11.37 -15.20
N ARG A 34 -3.86 10.47 -14.38
CA ARG A 34 -5.06 10.68 -13.57
C ARG A 34 -4.81 11.58 -12.35
N ILE A 35 -3.54 11.87 -12.03
CA ILE A 35 -3.18 12.68 -10.87
C ILE A 35 -3.17 14.15 -11.27
N THR A 36 -4.10 14.94 -10.73
CA THR A 36 -4.13 16.39 -10.87
C THR A 36 -2.92 17.05 -10.16
N ARG A 37 -2.61 18.30 -10.47
CA ARG A 37 -1.55 19.07 -9.79
C ARG A 37 -1.76 19.11 -8.27
N VAL A 38 -2.99 19.33 -7.82
CA VAL A 38 -3.38 19.29 -6.40
C VAL A 38 -3.20 17.88 -5.84
N GLY A 39 -3.60 16.85 -6.57
CA GLY A 39 -3.41 15.45 -6.16
C GLY A 39 -1.94 15.08 -6.00
N ARG A 40 -1.05 15.64 -6.83
CA ARG A 40 0.39 15.44 -6.72
C ARG A 40 0.95 16.08 -5.44
N PHE A 41 0.50 17.29 -5.12
CA PHE A 41 0.85 17.96 -3.86
C PHE A 41 0.37 17.16 -2.64
N ILE A 42 -0.90 16.73 -2.63
CA ILE A 42 -1.48 15.93 -1.55
C ILE A 42 -0.69 14.65 -1.32
N ARG A 43 -0.36 13.91 -2.39
CA ARG A 43 0.45 12.69 -2.31
C ARG A 43 1.89 12.92 -1.87
N LYS A 44 2.50 14.04 -2.32
CA LYS A 44 3.86 14.39 -1.90
C LYS A 44 3.98 14.52 -0.39
N TYR A 45 2.97 15.07 0.25
CA TYR A 45 2.95 15.29 1.71
C TYR A 45 2.15 14.21 2.46
N SER A 46 1.74 13.12 1.77
CA SER A 46 0.93 12.02 2.34
C SER A 46 -0.36 12.51 3.02
N LEU A 47 -0.92 13.63 2.57
CA LEU A 47 -2.18 14.17 3.09
C LEU A 47 -3.38 13.30 2.68
N ASP A 48 -3.24 12.47 1.67
CA ASP A 48 -4.20 11.45 1.27
C ASP A 48 -4.35 10.32 2.31
N GLU A 49 -3.42 10.21 3.24
CA GLU A 49 -3.51 9.25 4.35
C GLU A 49 -4.27 9.81 5.57
N VAL A 50 -4.48 11.14 5.64
CA VAL A 50 -5.21 11.79 6.75
C VAL A 50 -6.63 11.22 6.96
N PRO A 51 -7.44 10.95 5.92
CA PRO A 51 -8.74 10.32 6.11
C PRO A 51 -8.70 8.94 6.76
N GLN A 52 -7.56 8.22 6.65
CA GLN A 52 -7.41 6.90 7.28
C GLN A 52 -7.44 6.96 8.81
N PHE A 53 -7.10 8.12 9.41
CA PHE A 53 -7.26 8.32 10.85
C PHE A 53 -8.71 8.20 11.31
N LEU A 54 -9.68 8.56 10.47
CA LEU A 54 -11.10 8.31 10.76
C LEU A 54 -11.41 6.81 10.85
N ASN A 55 -10.77 6.00 10.00
CA ASN A 55 -10.92 4.54 10.06
C ASN A 55 -10.29 3.96 11.33
N VAL A 56 -9.18 4.56 11.80
CA VAL A 56 -8.59 4.18 13.11
C VAL A 56 -9.55 4.51 14.25
N LEU A 57 -10.13 5.71 14.26
CA LEU A 57 -11.09 6.12 15.29
C LEU A 57 -12.35 5.25 15.28
N ARG A 58 -12.77 4.76 14.11
CA ARG A 58 -13.88 3.80 13.97
C ARG A 58 -13.48 2.37 14.33
N GLY A 59 -12.20 2.11 14.57
CA GLY A 59 -11.71 0.76 14.87
C GLY A 59 -11.60 -0.16 13.66
N GLU A 60 -11.69 0.37 12.44
CA GLU A 60 -11.56 -0.39 11.18
C GLU A 60 -10.09 -0.59 10.79
N MET A 61 -9.21 0.33 11.20
CA MET A 61 -7.77 0.28 10.99
C MET A 61 -7.00 0.42 12.32
N SER A 62 -5.72 0.10 12.28
CA SER A 62 -4.74 0.38 13.34
C SER A 62 -3.80 1.50 12.90
N ILE A 63 -3.08 2.13 13.83
CA ILE A 63 -1.99 3.05 13.48
C ILE A 63 -0.86 2.27 12.82
N VAL A 64 -0.46 1.15 13.43
CA VAL A 64 0.56 0.24 12.89
C VAL A 64 -0.07 -1.06 12.50
N GLY A 65 0.25 -1.56 11.31
CA GLY A 65 -0.31 -2.80 10.80
C GLY A 65 0.17 -3.11 9.37
N PRO A 66 -0.23 -4.27 8.85
CA PRO A 66 -0.04 -4.61 7.45
C PRO A 66 -0.72 -3.61 6.53
N ARG A 67 -0.28 -3.56 5.27
CA ARG A 67 -0.96 -2.78 4.26
C ARG A 67 -2.39 -3.31 4.05
N ALA A 68 -3.33 -2.40 3.79
CA ALA A 68 -4.64 -2.77 3.26
C ALA A 68 -4.49 -3.25 1.81
N TYR A 69 -4.71 -4.53 1.56
CA TYR A 69 -4.65 -5.16 0.24
C TYR A 69 -6.04 -5.29 -0.36
N TYR A 70 -6.16 -5.07 -1.66
CA TYR A 70 -7.37 -5.45 -2.39
C TYR A 70 -7.41 -6.98 -2.59
N PRO A 71 -8.59 -7.64 -2.51
CA PRO A 71 -8.70 -9.08 -2.71
C PRO A 71 -8.16 -9.55 -4.07
N ASP A 72 -8.37 -8.76 -5.12
CA ASP A 72 -7.89 -9.06 -6.46
C ASP A 72 -6.37 -8.91 -6.57
N GLU A 73 -5.80 -7.87 -5.93
CA GLU A 73 -4.35 -7.68 -5.83
C GLU A 73 -3.70 -8.90 -5.18
N LEU A 74 -4.23 -9.37 -4.04
CA LEU A 74 -3.70 -10.55 -3.36
C LEU A 74 -3.73 -11.79 -4.24
N ARG A 75 -4.86 -12.09 -4.88
CA ARG A 75 -5.02 -13.26 -5.74
C ARG A 75 -4.06 -13.25 -6.93
N ASP A 76 -3.95 -12.13 -7.63
CA ASP A 76 -3.11 -12.02 -8.82
C ASP A 76 -1.61 -12.06 -8.44
N GLN A 77 -1.24 -11.43 -7.34
CA GLN A 77 0.14 -11.44 -6.87
C GLN A 77 0.56 -12.79 -6.30
N GLN A 78 -0.33 -13.52 -5.62
CA GLN A 78 -0.03 -14.88 -5.14
C GLN A 78 0.20 -15.88 -6.29
N LYS A 79 -0.53 -15.73 -7.41
CA LYS A 79 -0.26 -16.52 -8.61
C LYS A 79 1.14 -16.25 -9.16
N LYS A 80 1.58 -14.99 -9.12
CA LYS A 80 2.90 -14.55 -9.58
C LYS A 80 4.03 -14.96 -8.62
N TYR A 81 3.74 -15.01 -7.32
CA TYR A 81 4.70 -15.31 -6.25
C TYR A 81 4.19 -16.47 -5.37
N PRO A 82 4.30 -17.74 -5.81
CA PRO A 82 3.78 -18.89 -5.05
C PRO A 82 4.38 -19.06 -3.66
N SER A 83 5.60 -18.55 -3.44
CA SER A 83 6.28 -18.55 -2.12
C SER A 83 5.56 -17.73 -1.04
N THR A 84 4.58 -16.92 -1.43
CA THR A 84 3.80 -16.07 -0.50
C THR A 84 2.48 -16.72 -0.07
N GLN A 85 2.23 -17.95 -0.50
CA GLN A 85 1.02 -18.69 -0.10
C GLN A 85 0.98 -18.86 1.43
N GLY A 86 -0.17 -18.54 2.01
CA GLY A 86 -0.37 -18.58 3.47
C GLY A 86 -0.05 -17.27 4.18
N CYS A 87 0.78 -16.39 3.63
CA CYS A 87 1.03 -15.06 4.21
C CYS A 87 -0.26 -14.21 4.24
N ASP A 88 -1.13 -14.36 3.25
CA ASP A 88 -2.42 -13.68 3.17
C ASP A 88 -3.29 -13.94 4.41
N LYS A 89 -3.40 -15.19 4.85
CA LYS A 89 -4.18 -15.56 6.03
C LYS A 89 -3.65 -14.88 7.29
N ILE A 90 -2.32 -14.80 7.43
CA ILE A 90 -1.67 -14.16 8.57
C ILE A 90 -1.89 -12.66 8.53
N VAL A 91 -1.66 -12.03 7.37
CA VAL A 91 -1.84 -10.59 7.17
C VAL A 91 -3.30 -10.17 7.40
N LEU A 92 -4.26 -10.95 6.90
CA LEU A 92 -5.70 -10.66 7.04
C LEU A 92 -6.25 -10.98 8.44
N SER A 93 -5.47 -11.64 9.31
CA SER A 93 -5.88 -11.91 10.71
C SER A 93 -5.78 -10.69 11.62
N VAL A 94 -5.19 -9.59 11.15
CA VAL A 94 -4.99 -8.35 11.90
C VAL A 94 -5.52 -7.15 11.13
N LYS A 95 -5.86 -6.07 11.84
CA LYS A 95 -6.32 -4.83 11.20
C LYS A 95 -5.19 -4.21 10.37
N PRO A 96 -5.50 -3.67 9.18
CA PRO A 96 -4.51 -2.93 8.40
C PRO A 96 -4.08 -1.67 9.14
N GLY A 97 -2.83 -1.23 8.91
CA GLY A 97 -2.27 -0.04 9.52
C GLY A 97 -2.16 1.14 8.55
N ILE A 98 -2.13 2.36 9.12
CA ILE A 98 -1.74 3.58 8.38
C ILE A 98 -0.25 3.49 8.04
N THR A 99 0.57 3.04 9.00
CA THR A 99 1.99 2.71 8.79
C THR A 99 2.26 1.25 9.13
N GLY A 100 3.42 0.74 8.71
CA GLY A 100 3.80 -0.64 8.96
C GLY A 100 5.25 -0.92 8.59
N VAL A 101 5.67 -2.15 8.83
CA VAL A 101 7.07 -2.60 8.62
C VAL A 101 7.54 -2.34 7.20
N TRP A 102 6.74 -2.67 6.18
CA TRP A 102 7.14 -2.50 4.80
C TRP A 102 7.39 -1.03 4.44
N GLN A 103 6.61 -0.08 5.02
CA GLN A 103 6.82 1.35 4.81
C GLN A 103 8.18 1.81 5.33
N VAL A 104 8.57 1.36 6.52
CA VAL A 104 9.85 1.77 7.13
C VAL A 104 11.05 0.97 6.63
N SER A 105 10.82 -0.13 5.88
CA SER A 105 11.86 -1.02 5.34
C SER A 105 12.25 -0.73 3.89
N GLY A 106 11.62 0.25 3.22
CA GLY A 106 12.00 0.64 1.84
C GLY A 106 10.84 0.98 0.90
N ARG A 107 9.60 1.04 1.39
CA ARG A 107 8.40 1.52 0.66
C ARG A 107 8.25 0.96 -0.75
N SER A 108 8.30 1.87 -1.75
CA SER A 108 8.09 1.52 -3.17
C SER A 108 9.21 0.70 -3.80
N GLY A 109 10.39 0.62 -3.17
CA GLY A 109 11.50 -0.20 -3.65
C GLY A 109 11.38 -1.70 -3.32
N ILE A 110 10.36 -2.09 -2.55
CA ILE A 110 10.14 -3.48 -2.13
C ILE A 110 9.11 -4.14 -3.04
N ASN A 111 9.47 -5.30 -3.60
CA ASN A 111 8.54 -6.13 -4.37
C ASN A 111 7.42 -6.69 -3.49
N PHE A 112 6.35 -7.17 -4.12
CA PHE A 112 5.18 -7.69 -3.42
C PHE A 112 5.52 -8.86 -2.48
N ASP A 113 6.30 -9.81 -2.94
CA ASP A 113 6.72 -11.01 -2.19
C ASP A 113 7.39 -10.64 -0.86
N LYS A 114 8.37 -9.73 -0.92
CA LYS A 114 9.06 -9.26 0.28
C LYS A 114 8.13 -8.43 1.18
N ARG A 115 7.25 -7.63 0.59
CA ARG A 115 6.29 -6.79 1.33
C ARG A 115 5.34 -7.65 2.16
N ILE A 116 4.69 -8.63 1.54
CA ILE A 116 3.70 -9.47 2.24
C ILE A 116 4.36 -10.38 3.30
N GLN A 117 5.62 -10.80 3.09
CA GLN A 117 6.40 -11.51 4.10
C GLN A 117 6.68 -10.63 5.32
N LEU A 118 7.12 -9.39 5.12
CA LEU A 118 7.34 -8.42 6.21
C LEU A 118 6.04 -8.14 6.98
N ASP A 119 4.93 -7.99 6.27
CA ASP A 119 3.63 -7.77 6.89
C ASP A 119 3.14 -9.00 7.67
N ALA A 120 3.38 -10.21 7.16
CA ALA A 120 3.06 -11.45 7.85
C ALA A 120 3.96 -11.66 9.10
N GLU A 121 5.24 -11.37 8.99
CA GLU A 121 6.17 -11.42 10.12
C GLU A 121 5.76 -10.44 11.23
N TYR A 122 5.41 -9.21 10.86
CA TYR A 122 4.88 -8.24 11.80
C TYR A 122 3.60 -8.76 12.47
N ALA A 123 2.63 -9.25 11.70
CA ALA A 123 1.36 -9.74 12.23
C ALA A 123 1.55 -10.89 13.24
N ALA A 124 2.56 -11.76 13.01
CA ALA A 124 2.91 -12.86 13.91
C ALA A 124 3.64 -12.41 15.18
N ARG A 125 4.43 -11.34 15.13
CA ARG A 125 5.31 -10.89 16.22
C ARG A 125 4.94 -9.55 16.83
N ARG A 126 3.81 -8.96 16.43
CA ARG A 126 3.37 -7.61 16.86
C ARG A 126 3.39 -7.46 18.38
N ASN A 127 3.92 -6.36 18.83
CA ASN A 127 3.91 -5.96 20.23
C ASN A 127 4.07 -4.43 20.29
N ILE A 128 3.75 -3.85 21.44
CA ILE A 128 3.72 -2.39 21.62
C ILE A 128 5.08 -1.72 21.39
N LEU A 129 6.18 -2.36 21.75
CA LEU A 129 7.53 -1.83 21.54
C LEU A 129 7.88 -1.78 20.05
N TYR A 130 7.47 -2.81 19.30
CA TYR A 130 7.66 -2.87 17.87
C TYR A 130 6.81 -1.82 17.14
N ASP A 131 5.58 -1.60 17.60
CA ASP A 131 4.72 -0.52 17.09
C ASP A 131 5.34 0.86 17.31
N ILE A 132 5.85 1.14 18.52
CA ILE A 132 6.55 2.39 18.83
C ILE A 132 7.77 2.57 17.92
N TYR A 133 8.57 1.54 17.72
CA TYR A 133 9.71 1.57 16.80
C TYR A 133 9.28 1.96 15.38
N ILE A 134 8.23 1.35 14.85
CA ILE A 134 7.71 1.64 13.50
C ILE A 134 7.21 3.09 13.43
N ILE A 135 6.47 3.57 14.44
CA ILE A 135 5.96 4.94 14.49
C ILE A 135 7.12 5.95 14.43
N ILE A 136 8.17 5.74 15.23
CA ILE A 136 9.35 6.63 15.25
C ILE A 136 10.08 6.64 13.90
N ARG A 137 10.13 5.50 13.20
CA ARG A 137 10.79 5.38 11.89
C ARG A 137 9.95 5.95 10.73
N THR A 138 8.65 6.06 10.89
CA THR A 138 7.71 6.47 9.83
C THR A 138 8.03 7.86 9.25
N PRO A 139 8.28 8.93 10.02
CA PRO A 139 8.60 10.24 9.45
C PRO A 139 9.85 10.23 8.56
N GLN A 140 10.89 9.53 8.98
CA GLN A 140 12.12 9.37 8.19
C GLN A 140 11.84 8.62 6.88
N ALA A 141 11.05 7.54 6.93
CA ALA A 141 10.67 6.79 5.75
C ALA A 141 9.78 7.59 4.78
N MET A 142 8.94 8.49 5.30
CA MET A 142 8.15 9.41 4.46
C MET A 142 9.03 10.42 3.72
N LEU A 143 10.05 10.94 4.36
CA LEU A 143 10.99 11.90 3.76
C LEU A 143 11.96 11.25 2.76
N SER A 144 12.42 10.04 3.02
CA SER A 144 13.35 9.31 2.13
C SER A 144 12.68 8.70 0.89
N GLY A 145 11.37 8.60 0.87
CA GLY A 145 10.59 8.09 -0.27
C GLY A 145 10.11 9.16 -1.26
N MET A 146 10.60 10.39 -1.10
CA MET A 146 10.33 11.52 -2.02
C MET A 146 11.34 11.59 -3.16
#